data_4938587831e36f4d96df5c02a958b3f4
#
_entry.id   4938587831e36f4d96df5c02a958b3f4
#
_cell.length_a   1.000
_cell.length_b   1.000
_cell.length_c   1.000
_cell.angle_alpha   90.00
_cell.angle_beta   90.00
_cell.angle_gamma   90.00
#
_symmetry.space_group_name_H-M   'P 1'
#
loop_
_entity.id
_entity.type
_entity.pdbx_description
1 polymer ?
#
loop_
_entity_poly.entity_id
_entity_poly.type
_entity_poly.pdbx_seq_one_letter_code
_entity_poly.pdbx_strand_id
1 'polypeptide(L)'
;MLGHTEDALESGSVYTKQQRIAELAARMPTAGLTSLAHHIDKGWLYEAYQQTRKDGAAGVDKVTAAEYEQNLDENLSSLLERFKSGSYFAPPVKRVYIAKEGKKGARRPIGMLTLEDKVLQRSVVMLLNPVYEQDFLDCSYGFRPGRSCHQALEVLWKAAMSMGKTCWVLEVDIKSYFDTVKHEHLRAFYKKRVRDGVIQRILGKWLKAGIMEDGALRYPSEGTPQGGVVSPLLSNIYLHEVL
;
A
#
# COMPACT_ATOMS: atom_id res chain seq x y z
N MET A 1 -2.72 -1.19 -36.63
CA MET A 1 -2.76 -2.35 -35.70
C MET A 1 -1.35 -2.64 -35.15
N LEU A 2 -0.73 -1.73 -34.38
CA LEU A 2 0.63 -1.91 -33.82
C LEU A 2 0.74 -1.51 -32.33
N GLY A 3 -0.38 -1.19 -31.68
CA GLY A 3 -0.36 -0.73 -30.26
C GLY A 3 -0.42 -1.82 -29.19
N HIS A 4 -0.79 -3.06 -29.53
CA HIS A 4 -1.02 -4.11 -28.52
C HIS A 4 0.19 -4.98 -28.17
N THR A 5 1.26 -4.92 -28.95
CA THR A 5 2.45 -5.76 -28.74
C THR A 5 3.46 -5.15 -27.78
N GLU A 6 3.56 -3.82 -27.71
CA GLU A 6 4.46 -3.13 -26.77
C GLU A 6 3.93 -3.20 -25.33
N ASP A 7 2.62 -3.00 -25.12
CA ASP A 7 2.00 -3.10 -23.80
C ASP A 7 2.10 -4.50 -23.18
N ALA A 8 1.98 -5.55 -24.00
CA ALA A 8 2.13 -6.94 -23.55
C ALA A 8 3.58 -7.30 -23.18
N LEU A 9 4.56 -6.70 -23.84
CA LEU A 9 5.99 -6.90 -23.54
C LEU A 9 6.40 -6.16 -22.26
N GLU A 10 5.85 -4.96 -22.00
CA GLU A 10 6.13 -4.19 -20.78
C GLU A 10 5.47 -4.83 -19.55
N SER A 11 4.25 -5.32 -19.64
CA SER A 11 3.56 -6.04 -18.55
C SER A 11 4.28 -7.34 -18.18
N GLY A 12 4.75 -8.12 -19.17
CA GLY A 12 5.61 -9.28 -18.95
C GLY A 12 6.92 -8.93 -18.23
N SER A 13 7.48 -7.75 -18.50
CA SER A 13 8.66 -7.22 -17.81
C SER A 13 8.40 -6.93 -16.32
N VAL A 14 7.27 -6.31 -15.94
CA VAL A 14 6.91 -6.02 -14.54
C VAL A 14 6.71 -7.33 -13.77
N TYR A 15 5.94 -8.25 -14.30
CA TYR A 15 5.72 -9.56 -13.69
C TYR A 15 7.03 -10.33 -13.46
N THR A 16 7.90 -10.36 -14.46
CA THR A 16 9.22 -11.01 -14.36
C THR A 16 10.08 -10.36 -13.27
N LYS A 17 10.05 -9.02 -13.15
CA LYS A 17 10.75 -8.30 -12.09
C LYS A 17 10.19 -8.68 -10.72
N GLN A 18 8.88 -8.76 -10.57
CA GLN A 18 8.23 -9.17 -9.32
C GLN A 18 8.60 -10.58 -8.91
N GLN A 19 8.65 -11.53 -9.85
CA GLN A 19 9.09 -12.90 -9.58
C GLN A 19 10.55 -12.94 -9.10
N ARG A 20 11.45 -12.22 -9.74
CA ARG A 20 12.86 -12.13 -9.32
C ARG A 20 13.01 -11.54 -7.92
N ILE A 21 12.21 -10.53 -7.59
CA ILE A 21 12.20 -9.93 -6.24
C ILE A 21 11.71 -10.95 -5.22
N ALA A 22 10.64 -11.70 -5.52
CA ALA A 22 10.13 -12.76 -4.65
C ALA A 22 11.17 -13.87 -4.41
N GLU A 23 11.82 -14.35 -5.47
CA GLU A 23 12.88 -15.35 -5.36
C GLU A 23 14.07 -14.86 -4.52
N LEU A 24 14.49 -13.61 -4.72
CA LEU A 24 15.55 -12.99 -3.93
C LEU A 24 15.15 -12.91 -2.45
N ALA A 25 13.93 -12.45 -2.17
CA ALA A 25 13.40 -12.34 -0.81
C ALA A 25 13.31 -13.71 -0.12
N ALA A 26 12.85 -14.75 -0.84
CA ALA A 26 12.77 -16.12 -0.33
C ALA A 26 14.14 -16.72 -0.01
N ARG A 27 15.16 -16.43 -0.84
CA ARG A 27 16.55 -16.88 -0.59
C ARG A 27 17.22 -16.16 0.59
N MET A 28 16.71 -14.99 0.97
CA MET A 28 17.30 -14.12 2.00
C MET A 28 16.25 -13.73 3.06
N PRO A 29 15.68 -14.68 3.82
CA PRO A 29 14.51 -14.44 4.66
C PRO A 29 14.78 -13.47 5.84
N THR A 30 16.02 -13.33 6.27
CA THR A 30 16.42 -12.44 7.39
C THR A 30 17.16 -11.18 6.93
N ALA A 31 17.49 -11.08 5.65
CA ALA A 31 18.31 -9.98 5.16
C ALA A 31 17.46 -8.83 4.63
N GLY A 32 17.91 -7.61 4.88
CA GLY A 32 17.33 -6.41 4.29
C GLY A 32 17.83 -6.18 2.87
N LEU A 33 16.89 -5.96 1.94
CA LEU A 33 17.17 -5.70 0.54
C LEU A 33 17.56 -4.22 0.34
N THR A 34 18.74 -3.98 -0.22
CA THR A 34 19.35 -2.64 -0.33
C THR A 34 19.10 -1.96 -1.67
N SER A 35 18.71 -2.72 -2.69
CA SER A 35 18.54 -2.23 -4.05
C SER A 35 17.18 -2.67 -4.60
N LEU A 36 16.16 -1.85 -4.40
CA LEU A 36 14.78 -2.11 -4.82
C LEU A 36 14.26 -1.03 -5.78
N ALA A 37 14.58 0.24 -5.50
CA ALA A 37 14.03 1.37 -6.24
C ALA A 37 14.38 1.35 -7.74
N HIS A 38 15.46 0.69 -8.15
CA HIS A 38 15.87 0.61 -9.56
C HIS A 38 14.85 -0.17 -10.41
N HIS A 39 14.07 -1.08 -9.82
CA HIS A 39 13.02 -1.81 -10.53
C HIS A 39 11.86 -0.91 -10.97
N ILE A 40 11.63 0.20 -10.25
CA ILE A 40 10.61 1.18 -10.61
C ILE A 40 11.17 2.04 -11.74
N ASP A 41 10.76 1.75 -12.96
CA ASP A 41 10.96 2.54 -14.16
C ASP A 41 9.64 3.09 -14.68
N LYS A 42 9.63 3.71 -15.85
CA LYS A 42 8.44 4.30 -16.44
C LYS A 42 7.37 3.25 -16.77
N GLY A 43 7.77 2.09 -17.33
CA GLY A 43 6.86 0.97 -17.60
C GLY A 43 6.21 0.43 -16.32
N TRP A 44 6.98 0.35 -15.22
CA TRP A 44 6.44 -0.02 -13.91
C TRP A 44 5.42 0.99 -13.39
N LEU A 45 5.67 2.31 -13.53
CA LEU A 45 4.72 3.35 -13.15
C LEU A 45 3.47 3.33 -14.02
N TYR A 46 3.62 3.05 -15.33
CA TYR A 46 2.48 2.89 -16.23
C TYR A 46 1.58 1.72 -15.80
N GLU A 47 2.16 0.57 -15.47
CA GLU A 47 1.41 -0.57 -14.93
C GLU A 47 0.72 -0.20 -13.61
N ALA A 48 1.40 0.51 -12.70
CA ALA A 48 0.81 1.01 -11.48
C ALA A 48 -0.37 1.98 -11.74
N TYR A 49 -0.26 2.83 -12.77
CA TYR A 49 -1.36 3.68 -13.22
C TYR A 49 -2.54 2.86 -13.72
N GLN A 50 -2.30 1.81 -14.54
CA GLN A 50 -3.38 0.94 -15.03
C GLN A 50 -4.12 0.24 -13.90
N GLN A 51 -3.40 -0.23 -12.88
CA GLN A 51 -3.97 -0.87 -11.70
C GLN A 51 -4.59 0.11 -10.69
N THR A 52 -4.42 1.42 -10.88
CA THR A 52 -4.99 2.42 -9.99
C THR A 52 -6.42 2.76 -10.39
N ARG A 53 -7.34 2.72 -9.42
CA ARG A 53 -8.73 3.07 -9.63
C ARG A 53 -8.89 4.55 -10.02
N LYS A 54 -9.58 4.82 -11.12
CA LYS A 54 -9.67 6.13 -11.76
C LYS A 54 -11.01 6.87 -11.49
N ASP A 55 -12.05 6.14 -11.06
CA ASP A 55 -13.38 6.67 -10.78
C ASP A 55 -13.54 7.29 -9.38
N GLY A 56 -12.44 7.39 -8.62
CA GLY A 56 -12.43 7.99 -7.30
C GLY A 56 -12.42 9.51 -7.35
N ALA A 57 -12.88 10.16 -6.26
CA ALA A 57 -12.81 11.61 -6.12
C ALA A 57 -11.34 12.11 -6.16
N ALA A 58 -11.16 13.30 -6.73
CA ALA A 58 -9.87 13.98 -6.80
C ALA A 58 -9.33 14.37 -5.41
N GLY A 59 -8.03 14.38 -5.26
CA GLY A 59 -7.33 14.78 -4.03
C GLY A 59 -7.37 16.28 -3.76
N VAL A 60 -6.37 16.77 -3.02
CA VAL A 60 -6.23 18.22 -2.70
C VAL A 60 -5.89 19.05 -3.93
N ASP A 61 -5.27 18.47 -4.94
CA ASP A 61 -4.89 19.07 -6.22
C ASP A 61 -6.08 19.28 -7.17
N LYS A 62 -7.20 18.62 -6.89
CA LYS A 62 -8.42 18.62 -7.72
C LYS A 62 -8.22 18.01 -9.12
N VAL A 63 -7.08 17.39 -9.41
CA VAL A 63 -6.80 16.78 -10.70
C VAL A 63 -7.58 15.48 -10.83
N THR A 64 -8.36 15.39 -11.90
CA THR A 64 -9.12 14.18 -12.26
C THR A 64 -8.25 13.18 -13.01
N ALA A 65 -8.69 11.93 -13.10
CA ALA A 65 -8.00 10.91 -13.88
C ALA A 65 -7.92 11.28 -15.38
N ALA A 66 -9.00 11.85 -15.92
CA ALA A 66 -9.05 12.27 -17.32
C ALA A 66 -8.07 13.41 -17.65
N GLU A 67 -7.92 14.38 -16.74
CA GLU A 67 -6.93 15.47 -16.88
C GLU A 67 -5.50 14.94 -16.77
N TYR A 68 -5.23 14.04 -15.83
CA TYR A 68 -3.90 13.43 -15.68
C TYR A 68 -3.50 12.59 -16.90
N GLU A 69 -4.46 11.91 -17.52
CA GLU A 69 -4.26 11.05 -18.68
C GLU A 69 -3.87 11.83 -19.95
N GLN A 70 -4.30 13.09 -20.08
CA GLN A 70 -3.96 13.92 -21.24
C GLN A 70 -2.46 14.08 -21.47
N ASN A 71 -1.66 14.11 -20.40
CA ASN A 71 -0.20 14.21 -20.43
C ASN A 71 0.46 13.06 -19.67
N LEU A 72 -0.09 11.83 -19.79
CA LEU A 72 0.30 10.69 -18.97
C LEU A 72 1.81 10.39 -19.05
N ASP A 73 2.37 10.41 -20.24
CA ASP A 73 3.79 10.10 -20.47
C ASP A 73 4.73 11.07 -19.76
N GLU A 74 4.45 12.38 -19.88
CA GLU A 74 5.21 13.43 -19.22
C GLU A 74 5.03 13.39 -17.70
N ASN A 75 3.79 13.18 -17.23
CA ASN A 75 3.45 13.07 -15.82
C ASN A 75 4.20 11.91 -15.16
N LEU A 76 4.21 10.73 -15.80
CA LEU A 76 4.92 9.56 -15.27
C LEU A 76 6.44 9.74 -15.32
N SER A 77 6.98 10.37 -16.34
CA SER A 77 8.41 10.69 -16.46
C SER A 77 8.87 11.64 -15.35
N SER A 78 8.13 12.73 -15.15
CA SER A 78 8.37 13.69 -14.07
C SER A 78 8.23 13.06 -12.69
N LEU A 79 7.21 12.20 -12.48
CA LEU A 79 7.02 11.48 -11.24
C LEU A 79 8.21 10.56 -10.93
N LEU A 80 8.69 9.82 -11.94
CA LEU A 80 9.86 8.94 -11.80
C LEU A 80 11.11 9.71 -11.38
N GLU A 81 11.39 10.83 -12.04
CA GLU A 81 12.54 11.68 -11.73
C GLU A 81 12.47 12.19 -10.28
N ARG A 82 11.33 12.76 -9.87
CA ARG A 82 11.12 13.26 -8.51
C ARG A 82 11.20 12.15 -7.45
N PHE A 83 10.72 10.95 -7.78
CA PHE A 83 10.85 9.78 -6.91
C PHE A 83 12.32 9.36 -6.75
N LYS A 84 13.05 9.20 -7.86
CA LYS A 84 14.46 8.75 -7.86
C LYS A 84 15.39 9.75 -7.18
N SER A 85 15.27 11.04 -7.50
CA SER A 85 16.06 12.11 -6.90
C SER A 85 15.75 12.35 -5.42
N GLY A 86 14.54 11.89 -4.99
CA GLY A 86 14.03 12.15 -3.66
C GLY A 86 13.44 13.54 -3.49
N SER A 87 13.24 14.30 -4.57
CA SER A 87 12.56 15.61 -4.55
C SER A 87 11.03 15.49 -4.49
N TYR A 88 10.46 14.28 -4.70
CA TYR A 88 9.01 14.08 -4.58
C TYR A 88 8.50 14.57 -3.23
N PHE A 89 7.46 15.37 -3.25
CA PHE A 89 6.75 15.82 -2.06
C PHE A 89 5.40 15.10 -1.97
N ALA A 90 5.14 14.42 -0.84
CA ALA A 90 3.87 13.75 -0.60
C ALA A 90 2.78 14.79 -0.31
N PRO A 91 1.75 14.92 -1.17
CA PRO A 91 0.67 15.87 -0.95
C PRO A 91 -0.10 15.57 0.33
N PRO A 92 -0.72 16.58 0.95
CA PRO A 92 -1.63 16.33 2.07
C PRO A 92 -2.80 15.45 1.68
N VAL A 93 -3.20 14.56 2.58
CA VAL A 93 -4.37 13.69 2.40
C VAL A 93 -5.62 14.47 2.76
N LYS A 94 -6.54 14.64 1.83
CA LYS A 94 -7.83 15.29 2.11
C LYS A 94 -8.74 14.33 2.89
N ARG A 95 -9.10 14.69 4.12
CA ARG A 95 -9.99 13.89 4.98
C ARG A 95 -11.45 14.22 4.68
N VAL A 96 -12.24 13.17 4.48
CA VAL A 96 -13.70 13.24 4.38
C VAL A 96 -14.34 12.20 5.29
N TYR A 97 -15.57 12.44 5.72
CA TYR A 97 -16.29 11.55 6.60
C TYR A 97 -17.46 10.90 5.86
N ILE A 98 -17.50 9.58 5.87
CA ILE A 98 -18.65 8.80 5.36
C ILE A 98 -19.43 8.19 6.51
N ALA A 99 -20.73 7.98 6.32
CA ALA A 99 -21.57 7.30 7.31
C ALA A 99 -21.07 5.86 7.54
N LYS A 100 -21.04 5.43 8.80
CA LYS A 100 -20.70 4.07 9.17
C LYS A 100 -21.95 3.20 9.10
N GLU A 101 -21.91 2.14 8.29
CA GLU A 101 -23.04 1.19 8.19
C GLU A 101 -23.36 0.58 9.55
N GLY A 102 -24.66 0.41 9.84
CA GLY A 102 -25.15 -0.23 11.06
C GLY A 102 -25.04 0.61 12.34
N LYS A 103 -24.49 1.84 12.31
CA LYS A 103 -24.40 2.72 13.49
C LYS A 103 -24.91 4.12 13.15
N LYS A 104 -26.15 4.45 13.57
CA LYS A 104 -26.79 5.75 13.36
C LYS A 104 -25.93 6.89 13.94
N GLY A 105 -25.57 7.87 13.12
CA GLY A 105 -24.76 9.04 13.52
C GLY A 105 -23.24 8.81 13.58
N ALA A 106 -22.73 7.57 13.49
CA ALA A 106 -21.31 7.33 13.46
C ALA A 106 -20.73 7.58 12.06
N ARG A 107 -19.56 8.23 12.00
CA ARG A 107 -18.83 8.53 10.75
C ARG A 107 -17.47 7.83 10.75
N ARG A 108 -17.02 7.43 9.55
CA ARG A 108 -15.67 6.90 9.33
C ARG A 108 -14.85 7.92 8.54
N PRO A 109 -13.68 8.36 9.04
CA PRO A 109 -12.78 9.19 8.25
C PRO A 109 -12.19 8.38 7.09
N ILE A 110 -12.14 8.98 5.91
CA ILE A 110 -11.43 8.42 4.74
C ILE A 110 -10.52 9.51 4.19
N GLY A 111 -9.27 9.12 3.93
CA GLY A 111 -8.29 9.96 3.26
C GLY A 111 -8.41 9.85 1.74
N MET A 112 -8.53 10.97 1.07
CA MET A 112 -8.46 11.06 -0.39
C MET A 112 -7.08 11.56 -0.80
N LEU A 113 -6.34 10.71 -1.50
CA LEU A 113 -5.04 11.00 -2.09
C LEU A 113 -5.21 11.65 -3.47
N THR A 114 -4.20 12.38 -3.92
CA THR A 114 -4.08 12.76 -5.33
C THR A 114 -3.90 11.51 -6.20
N LEU A 115 -4.27 11.58 -7.48
CA LEU A 115 -4.11 10.44 -8.39
C LEU A 115 -2.63 10.07 -8.53
N GLU A 116 -1.76 11.05 -8.69
CA GLU A 116 -0.32 10.85 -8.81
C GLU A 116 0.24 10.10 -7.58
N ASP A 117 -0.16 10.50 -6.37
CA ASP A 117 0.29 9.83 -5.16
C ASP A 117 -0.26 8.40 -5.05
N LYS A 118 -1.50 8.16 -5.50
CA LYS A 118 -2.04 6.77 -5.60
C LYS A 118 -1.20 5.90 -6.53
N VAL A 119 -0.78 6.43 -7.68
CA VAL A 119 0.06 5.71 -8.66
C VAL A 119 1.42 5.39 -8.05
N LEU A 120 2.08 6.37 -7.41
CA LEU A 120 3.37 6.13 -6.77
C LEU A 120 3.25 5.15 -5.58
N GLN A 121 2.22 5.27 -4.75
CA GLN A 121 1.97 4.31 -3.68
C GLN A 121 1.70 2.90 -4.24
N ARG A 122 0.91 2.78 -5.31
CA ARG A 122 0.67 1.51 -6.00
C ARG A 122 1.98 0.89 -6.50
N SER A 123 2.85 1.69 -7.12
CA SER A 123 4.13 1.21 -7.63
C SER A 123 5.01 0.64 -6.52
N VAL A 124 5.03 1.28 -5.35
CA VAL A 124 5.78 0.80 -4.18
C VAL A 124 5.13 -0.44 -3.57
N VAL A 125 3.80 -0.53 -3.53
CA VAL A 125 3.09 -1.74 -3.10
C VAL A 125 3.40 -2.92 -4.01
N MET A 126 3.37 -2.72 -5.34
CA MET A 126 3.75 -3.74 -6.33
C MET A 126 5.19 -4.24 -6.15
N LEU A 127 6.09 -3.35 -5.71
CA LEU A 127 7.48 -3.66 -5.43
C LEU A 127 7.66 -4.45 -4.12
N LEU A 128 6.93 -4.07 -3.07
CA LEU A 128 7.13 -4.62 -1.73
C LEU A 128 6.31 -5.88 -1.45
N ASN A 129 5.14 -6.05 -2.10
CA ASN A 129 4.34 -7.27 -1.93
C ASN A 129 5.15 -8.55 -2.19
N PRO A 130 5.92 -8.69 -3.29
CA PRO A 130 6.73 -9.88 -3.53
C PRO A 130 7.73 -10.19 -2.40
N VAL A 131 8.20 -9.16 -1.69
CA VAL A 131 9.11 -9.32 -0.55
C VAL A 131 8.37 -9.85 0.67
N TYR A 132 7.30 -9.17 1.07
CA TYR A 132 6.60 -9.49 2.32
C TYR A 132 5.68 -10.70 2.24
N GLU A 133 5.22 -11.07 1.05
CA GLU A 133 4.48 -12.33 0.85
C GLU A 133 5.32 -13.57 1.16
N GLN A 134 6.66 -13.46 1.17
CA GLN A 134 7.56 -14.53 1.62
C GLN A 134 7.65 -14.63 3.14
N ASP A 135 7.32 -13.55 3.85
CA ASP A 135 7.49 -13.45 5.29
C ASP A 135 6.15 -13.63 6.05
N PHE A 136 5.03 -13.17 5.48
CA PHE A 136 3.73 -13.14 6.16
C PHE A 136 3.23 -14.53 6.54
N LEU A 137 2.72 -14.64 7.76
CA LEU A 137 2.12 -15.86 8.29
C LEU A 137 0.92 -16.33 7.46
N ASP A 138 0.71 -17.63 7.37
CA ASP A 138 -0.41 -18.23 6.63
C ASP A 138 -1.78 -17.88 7.21
N CYS A 139 -1.86 -17.59 8.50
CA CYS A 139 -3.08 -17.15 9.17
C CYS A 139 -3.45 -15.67 8.89
N SER A 140 -2.61 -14.90 8.20
CA SER A 140 -2.90 -13.53 7.79
C SER A 140 -3.62 -13.51 6.44
N TYR A 141 -4.83 -12.94 6.38
CA TYR A 141 -5.67 -12.92 5.17
C TYR A 141 -5.99 -11.52 4.66
N GLY A 142 -5.94 -10.51 5.52
CA GLY A 142 -6.38 -9.15 5.19
C GLY A 142 -5.49 -8.47 4.17
N PHE A 143 -6.08 -7.91 3.10
CA PHE A 143 -5.40 -7.09 2.09
C PHE A 143 -4.19 -7.71 1.38
N ARG A 144 -4.07 -9.02 1.39
CA ARG A 144 -2.99 -9.75 0.73
C ARG A 144 -3.43 -10.26 -0.64
N PRO A 145 -2.52 -10.25 -1.66
CA PRO A 145 -2.80 -10.86 -2.95
C PRO A 145 -3.16 -12.35 -2.81
N GLY A 146 -4.21 -12.80 -3.52
CA GLY A 146 -4.63 -14.20 -3.51
C GLY A 146 -5.26 -14.69 -2.19
N ARG A 147 -5.42 -13.81 -1.19
CA ARG A 147 -6.09 -14.12 0.09
C ARG A 147 -7.46 -13.44 0.17
N SER A 148 -8.39 -14.05 0.89
CA SER A 148 -9.75 -13.51 1.06
C SER A 148 -10.32 -13.83 2.44
N CYS A 149 -11.34 -13.06 2.84
CA CYS A 149 -12.10 -13.34 4.07
C CYS A 149 -12.81 -14.71 4.02
N HIS A 150 -13.22 -15.18 2.84
CA HIS A 150 -13.84 -16.51 2.71
C HIS A 150 -12.86 -17.62 3.04
N GLN A 151 -11.61 -17.52 2.60
CA GLN A 151 -10.57 -18.47 2.97
C GLN A 151 -10.29 -18.46 4.48
N ALA A 152 -10.28 -17.28 5.12
CA ALA A 152 -10.12 -17.18 6.57
C ALA A 152 -11.27 -17.86 7.31
N LEU A 153 -12.52 -17.65 6.87
CA LEU A 153 -13.70 -18.30 7.43
C LEU A 153 -13.67 -19.81 7.23
N GLU A 154 -13.22 -20.29 6.07
CA GLU A 154 -13.10 -21.72 5.78
C GLU A 154 -12.10 -22.40 6.73
N VAL A 155 -10.94 -21.78 6.97
CA VAL A 155 -9.93 -22.29 7.90
C VAL A 155 -10.48 -22.31 9.33
N LEU A 156 -11.14 -21.24 9.76
CA LEU A 156 -11.78 -21.17 11.07
C LEU A 156 -12.85 -22.25 11.24
N TRP A 157 -13.70 -22.44 10.22
CA TRP A 157 -14.71 -23.49 10.20
C TRP A 157 -14.11 -24.89 10.33
N LYS A 158 -13.09 -25.21 9.55
CA LYS A 158 -12.40 -26.50 9.61
C LYS A 158 -11.76 -26.74 10.98
N ALA A 159 -11.13 -25.73 11.56
CA ALA A 159 -10.55 -25.81 12.89
C ALA A 159 -11.61 -26.05 13.96
N ALA A 160 -12.72 -25.30 13.95
CA ALA A 160 -13.83 -25.47 14.89
C ALA A 160 -14.47 -26.86 14.79
N MET A 161 -14.65 -27.38 13.57
CA MET A 161 -15.21 -28.73 13.37
C MET A 161 -14.26 -29.85 13.86
N SER A 162 -12.96 -29.66 13.74
CA SER A 162 -11.96 -30.65 14.19
C SER A 162 -11.78 -30.70 15.71
N MET A 163 -12.10 -29.61 16.43
CA MET A 163 -11.94 -29.53 17.89
C MET A 163 -13.06 -30.22 18.70
N GLY A 164 -14.11 -30.72 18.03
CA GLY A 164 -15.20 -31.45 18.70
C GLY A 164 -16.19 -30.52 19.43
N LYS A 165 -16.84 -31.03 20.51
CA LYS A 165 -17.96 -30.32 21.16
C LYS A 165 -17.54 -29.15 22.06
N THR A 166 -16.29 -29.03 22.42
CA THR A 166 -15.76 -27.93 23.28
C THR A 166 -14.65 -27.19 22.56
N CYS A 167 -14.98 -26.01 22.05
CA CYS A 167 -14.05 -25.11 21.38
C CYS A 167 -14.15 -23.73 22.04
N TRP A 168 -13.01 -23.15 22.41
CA TRP A 168 -12.91 -21.79 22.86
C TRP A 168 -12.47 -20.90 21.72
N VAL A 169 -13.17 -19.79 21.50
CA VAL A 169 -12.83 -18.77 20.50
C VAL A 169 -12.52 -17.48 21.23
N LEU A 170 -11.33 -16.93 21.01
CA LEU A 170 -10.95 -15.60 21.46
C LEU A 170 -11.03 -14.64 20.27
N GLU A 171 -11.92 -13.64 20.35
CA GLU A 171 -12.03 -12.56 19.39
C GLU A 171 -11.35 -11.30 19.96
N VAL A 172 -10.42 -10.72 19.19
CA VAL A 172 -9.69 -9.51 19.58
C VAL A 172 -9.80 -8.48 18.46
N ASP A 173 -10.17 -7.25 18.80
CA ASP A 173 -10.20 -6.11 17.88
C ASP A 173 -9.31 -4.97 18.41
N ILE A 174 -8.50 -4.38 17.52
CA ILE A 174 -7.60 -3.28 17.87
C ILE A 174 -8.32 -1.95 17.67
N LYS A 175 -8.61 -1.26 18.76
CA LYS A 175 -9.28 0.03 18.75
C LYS A 175 -8.43 1.09 18.03
N SER A 176 -9.05 1.77 17.04
CA SER A 176 -8.44 2.90 16.31
C SER A 176 -7.06 2.57 15.71
N TYR A 177 -6.85 1.35 15.26
CA TYR A 177 -5.56 0.84 14.81
C TYR A 177 -4.81 1.81 13.88
N PHE A 178 -5.45 2.26 12.79
CA PHE A 178 -4.82 3.14 11.80
C PHE A 178 -4.43 4.52 12.36
N ASP A 179 -5.07 4.98 13.42
CA ASP A 179 -4.79 6.28 14.05
C ASP A 179 -3.70 6.20 15.13
N THR A 180 -3.36 4.98 15.62
CA THR A 180 -2.48 4.78 16.78
C THR A 180 -1.16 4.08 16.46
N VAL A 181 -0.94 3.67 15.21
CA VAL A 181 0.32 3.04 14.77
C VAL A 181 1.48 4.00 14.98
N LYS A 182 2.44 3.63 15.82
CA LYS A 182 3.63 4.44 16.07
C LYS A 182 4.57 4.41 14.87
N HIS A 183 4.89 5.57 14.31
CA HIS A 183 5.78 5.70 13.15
C HIS A 183 7.19 5.14 13.42
N GLU A 184 7.67 5.24 14.66
CA GLU A 184 8.96 4.71 15.08
C GLU A 184 9.01 3.19 14.95
N HIS A 185 8.02 2.48 15.51
CA HIS A 185 7.95 1.02 15.44
C HIS A 185 7.78 0.56 13.99
N LEU A 186 6.86 1.17 13.24
CA LEU A 186 6.64 0.82 11.84
C LEU A 186 7.92 0.99 11.01
N ARG A 187 8.69 2.06 11.26
CA ARG A 187 10.01 2.27 10.62
C ARG A 187 11.01 1.19 11.00
N ALA A 188 11.07 0.81 12.27
CA ALA A 188 11.94 -0.27 12.71
C ALA A 188 11.58 -1.59 12.02
N PHE A 189 10.28 -1.87 11.88
CA PHE A 189 9.78 -3.10 11.28
C PHE A 189 10.09 -3.18 9.78
N TYR A 190 9.68 -2.20 8.98
CA TYR A 190 9.96 -2.29 7.55
C TYR A 190 11.46 -2.22 7.21
N LYS A 191 12.29 -1.60 8.04
CA LYS A 191 13.74 -1.56 7.85
C LYS A 191 14.43 -2.92 8.00
N LYS A 192 13.79 -3.90 8.63
CA LYS A 192 14.31 -5.26 8.67
C LYS A 192 14.48 -5.83 7.26
N ARG A 193 13.49 -5.61 6.39
CA ARG A 193 13.46 -6.14 5.02
C ARG A 193 13.80 -5.12 3.94
N VAL A 194 13.55 -3.84 4.18
CA VAL A 194 13.74 -2.76 3.19
C VAL A 194 14.86 -1.85 3.67
N ARG A 195 16.04 -2.01 3.08
CA ARG A 195 17.21 -1.17 3.33
C ARG A 195 17.54 -0.19 2.20
N ASP A 196 16.74 -0.20 1.13
CA ASP A 196 16.84 0.78 0.05
C ASP A 196 16.47 2.17 0.53
N GLY A 197 17.42 3.11 0.39
CA GLY A 197 17.28 4.48 0.91
C GLY A 197 16.19 5.29 0.21
N VAL A 198 15.92 5.03 -1.08
CA VAL A 198 14.86 5.72 -1.84
C VAL A 198 13.49 5.25 -1.34
N ILE A 199 13.32 3.93 -1.18
CA ILE A 199 12.07 3.36 -0.67
C ILE A 199 11.83 3.80 0.78
N GLN A 200 12.84 3.75 1.66
CA GLN A 200 12.68 4.22 3.04
C GLN A 200 12.29 5.71 3.12
N ARG A 201 12.86 6.53 2.23
CA ARG A 201 12.57 7.96 2.17
C ARG A 201 11.13 8.23 1.77
N ILE A 202 10.63 7.53 0.73
CA ILE A 202 9.26 7.74 0.29
C ILE A 202 8.24 7.24 1.32
N LEU A 203 8.44 6.08 1.92
CA LEU A 203 7.61 5.59 3.04
C LEU A 203 7.59 6.59 4.19
N GLY A 204 8.76 7.15 4.55
CA GLY A 204 8.87 8.17 5.57
C GLY A 204 8.13 9.47 5.25
N LYS A 205 8.07 9.87 3.96
CA LYS A 205 7.30 11.04 3.50
C LYS A 205 5.80 10.80 3.63
N TRP A 206 5.30 9.64 3.24
CA TRP A 206 3.88 9.30 3.39
C TRP A 206 3.42 9.23 4.84
N LEU A 207 4.24 8.68 5.74
CA LEU A 207 3.93 8.69 7.18
C LEU A 207 3.88 10.09 7.78
N LYS A 208 4.57 11.05 7.17
CA LYS A 208 4.59 12.46 7.61
C LYS A 208 3.69 13.37 6.75
N ALA A 209 2.99 12.80 5.75
CA ALA A 209 2.08 13.59 4.93
C ALA A 209 1.02 14.25 5.80
N GLY A 210 0.76 15.53 5.51
CA GLY A 210 -0.26 16.29 6.23
C GLY A 210 -1.66 15.75 5.95
N ILE A 211 -2.57 16.02 6.85
CA ILE A 211 -4.01 15.77 6.68
C ILE A 211 -4.71 17.11 6.54
N MET A 212 -5.40 17.28 5.42
CA MET A 212 -6.25 18.44 5.15
C MET A 212 -7.68 18.11 5.57
N GLU A 213 -8.18 18.79 6.60
CA GLU A 213 -9.52 18.62 7.14
C GLU A 213 -10.16 19.98 7.36
N ASP A 214 -11.33 20.21 6.76
CA ASP A 214 -12.09 21.47 6.84
C ASP A 214 -11.24 22.73 6.57
N GLY A 215 -10.32 22.63 5.60
CA GLY A 215 -9.40 23.72 5.22
C GLY A 215 -8.17 23.87 6.14
N ALA A 216 -8.09 23.11 7.23
CA ALA A 216 -6.94 23.13 8.13
C ALA A 216 -5.97 21.98 7.81
N LEU A 217 -4.68 22.30 7.77
CA LEU A 217 -3.60 21.32 7.57
C LEU A 217 -3.03 20.91 8.93
N ARG A 218 -3.02 19.59 9.18
CA ARG A 218 -2.46 18.99 10.40
C ARG A 218 -1.41 17.96 10.02
N TYR A 219 -0.37 17.83 10.86
CA TYR A 219 0.69 16.82 10.69
C TYR A 219 0.62 15.82 11.85
N PRO A 220 0.13 14.59 11.61
CA PRO A 220 0.06 13.58 12.65
C PRO A 220 1.45 13.07 13.01
N SER A 221 1.72 12.82 14.30
CA SER A 221 2.94 12.19 14.79
C SER A 221 2.86 10.66 14.79
N GLU A 222 1.67 10.10 14.62
CA GLU A 222 1.36 8.67 14.62
C GLU A 222 0.21 8.37 13.67
N GLY A 223 -0.01 7.10 13.40
CA GLY A 223 -1.04 6.62 12.50
C GLY A 223 -0.61 6.55 11.03
N THR A 224 -1.46 5.92 10.24
CA THR A 224 -1.34 5.87 8.77
C THR A 224 -2.63 6.39 8.16
N PRO A 225 -2.58 7.14 7.04
CA PRO A 225 -3.78 7.67 6.43
C PRO A 225 -4.76 6.56 6.06
N GLN A 226 -5.95 6.56 6.67
CA GLN A 226 -7.00 5.61 6.32
C GLN A 226 -7.49 5.90 4.89
N GLY A 227 -7.31 4.95 3.97
CA GLY A 227 -7.58 5.12 2.53
C GLY A 227 -6.32 5.29 1.67
N GLY A 228 -5.12 5.32 2.25
CA GLY A 228 -3.87 5.25 1.52
C GLY A 228 -3.68 3.88 0.85
N VAL A 229 -3.12 3.86 -0.37
CA VAL A 229 -2.89 2.61 -1.11
C VAL A 229 -1.82 1.74 -0.43
N VAL A 230 -0.82 2.37 0.19
CA VAL A 230 0.26 1.67 0.91
C VAL A 230 -0.13 1.27 2.34
N SER A 231 -1.15 1.89 2.91
CA SER A 231 -1.52 1.69 4.33
C SER A 231 -1.89 0.25 4.69
N PRO A 232 -2.61 -0.53 3.85
CA PRO A 232 -2.86 -1.94 4.12
C PRO A 232 -1.59 -2.78 4.21
N LEU A 233 -0.63 -2.56 3.33
CA LEU A 233 0.66 -3.26 3.37
C LEU A 233 1.44 -2.91 4.64
N LEU A 234 1.54 -1.63 4.97
CA LEU A 234 2.21 -1.18 6.21
C LEU A 234 1.53 -1.73 7.46
N SER A 235 0.19 -1.86 7.41
CA SER A 235 -0.60 -2.51 8.46
C SER A 235 -0.21 -3.98 8.63
N ASN A 236 -0.15 -4.72 7.53
CA ASN A 236 0.24 -6.13 7.58
C ASN A 236 1.69 -6.32 8.08
N ILE A 237 2.62 -5.44 7.66
CA ILE A 237 4.00 -5.44 8.17
C ILE A 237 4.02 -5.22 9.69
N TYR A 238 3.24 -4.25 10.17
CA TYR A 238 3.18 -3.96 11.61
C TYR A 238 2.61 -5.14 12.41
N LEU A 239 1.50 -5.70 11.96
CA LEU A 239 0.84 -6.82 12.64
C LEU A 239 1.68 -8.09 12.61
N HIS A 240 2.37 -8.37 11.50
CA HIS A 240 3.29 -9.51 11.39
C HIS A 240 4.42 -9.48 12.43
N GLU A 241 4.84 -8.29 12.82
CA GLU A 241 5.95 -8.12 13.77
C GLU A 241 5.49 -8.08 15.25
N VAL A 242 4.19 -7.93 15.48
CA VAL A 242 3.61 -7.79 16.83
C VAL A 242 2.85 -9.04 17.27
N LEU A 243 2.24 -9.75 16.31
CA LEU A 243 1.46 -10.97 16.55
C LEU A 243 2.29 -12.21 16.31
#